data_0a14d315bcd1cd53e6bb49ac18390be2
#
_entry.id   0a14d315bcd1cd53e6bb49ac18390be2
#
_cell.length_a   1.000
_cell.length_b   1.000
_cell.length_c   1.000
_cell.angle_alpha   90.00
_cell.angle_beta   90.00
_cell.angle_gamma   90.00
#
_symmetry.space_group_name_H-M   'P 1'
#
loop_
_entity.id
_entity.type
_entity.pdbx_description
1 polymer ?
#
loop_
_entity_poly.entity_id
_entity_poly.type
_entity_poly.pdbx_seq_one_letter_code
_entity_poly.pdbx_strand_id
1 'polypeptide(L)'
;MDTSKLPKIQDEDRESQFGYVHGVSGPVVTATAMAGAAMYELVRVGHSELVGEIIRLEGDMATTQVYEETSGVPVGDPVLRTGKPLSVELGPGIMGSIFDGIQRPLKDINDLTNSIYIPRGVNIGALNRNIKWEFTPGQSLRVGSHVTGGDIYWYVFKNSLIKHKLMLPPRSRAPITYLAPPGNYDISDVVLELEFEGIKEKLSMVQVWPVRQVRPVTEKLPANHPLLTGQRVLDALFPLCAGGTT
;
A
#
# COMPACT_ATOMS: atom_id res chain seq x y z
N MET A 1 -9.19 -9.97 -23.88
CA MET A 1 -8.40 -9.12 -22.98
C MET A 1 -7.47 -8.29 -23.85
N ASP A 2 -7.62 -7.00 -23.82
CA ASP A 2 -6.76 -6.11 -24.60
C ASP A 2 -5.47 -5.85 -23.80
N THR A 3 -4.44 -6.64 -24.08
CA THR A 3 -3.13 -6.55 -23.42
C THR A 3 -2.29 -5.35 -23.91
N SER A 4 -2.83 -4.53 -24.83
CA SER A 4 -2.12 -3.40 -25.43
C SER A 4 -1.96 -2.19 -24.49
N LYS A 5 -2.63 -2.17 -23.33
CA LYS A 5 -2.59 -1.09 -22.33
C LYS A 5 -1.65 -1.34 -21.15
N LEU A 6 -0.97 -2.49 -21.12
CA LEU A 6 0.07 -2.71 -20.12
C LEU A 6 1.32 -1.91 -20.52
N PRO A 7 1.96 -1.20 -19.58
CA PRO A 7 3.22 -0.52 -19.87
C PRO A 7 4.23 -1.58 -20.30
N LYS A 8 4.60 -1.54 -21.59
CA LYS A 8 5.69 -2.38 -22.11
C LYS A 8 6.97 -1.93 -21.43
N ILE A 9 7.63 -2.86 -20.77
CA ILE A 9 8.97 -2.69 -20.22
C ILE A 9 9.89 -2.35 -21.40
N GLN A 10 10.45 -1.14 -21.42
CA GLN A 10 11.50 -0.77 -22.36
C GLN A 10 12.83 -1.23 -21.76
N ASP A 11 13.49 -2.14 -22.46
CA ASP A 11 14.59 -2.97 -21.95
C ASP A 11 15.90 -2.23 -21.63
N GLU A 12 16.13 -1.05 -22.16
CA GLU A 12 17.48 -0.46 -22.18
C GLU A 12 17.91 0.29 -20.90
N ASP A 13 16.97 0.80 -20.08
CA ASP A 13 17.33 1.58 -18.88
C ASP A 13 17.13 0.86 -17.54
N ARG A 14 16.67 -0.39 -17.55
CA ARG A 14 16.25 -1.12 -16.35
C ARG A 14 16.88 -2.49 -16.13
N GLU A 15 17.85 -2.89 -16.93
CA GLU A 15 18.48 -4.23 -16.81
C GLU A 15 19.00 -4.53 -15.39
N SER A 16 19.48 -3.53 -14.66
CA SER A 16 19.92 -3.69 -13.26
C SER A 16 18.78 -3.95 -12.26
N GLN A 17 17.52 -3.80 -12.69
CA GLN A 17 16.33 -4.02 -11.85
C GLN A 17 15.69 -5.38 -12.09
N PHE A 18 16.17 -6.16 -13.06
CA PHE A 18 15.64 -7.46 -13.37
C PHE A 18 16.54 -8.58 -12.86
N GLY A 19 15.93 -9.55 -12.23
CA GLY A 19 16.45 -10.89 -12.04
C GLY A 19 15.75 -11.86 -12.99
N TYR A 20 16.12 -13.14 -12.90
CA TYR A 20 15.53 -14.19 -13.72
C TYR A 20 15.17 -15.40 -12.88
N VAL A 21 14.03 -16.00 -13.18
CA VAL A 21 13.56 -17.21 -12.50
C VAL A 21 14.57 -18.33 -12.68
N HIS A 22 15.12 -18.84 -11.58
CA HIS A 22 16.01 -19.99 -11.55
C HIS A 22 15.23 -21.29 -11.34
N GLY A 23 14.20 -21.26 -10.53
CA GLY A 23 13.38 -22.43 -10.23
C GLY A 23 12.07 -22.05 -9.55
N VAL A 24 11.07 -22.90 -9.73
CA VAL A 24 9.73 -22.75 -9.14
C VAL A 24 9.40 -24.00 -8.34
N SER A 25 9.00 -23.81 -7.09
CA SER A 25 8.59 -24.90 -6.18
C SER A 25 7.34 -24.49 -5.41
N GLY A 26 6.17 -24.81 -5.94
CA GLY A 26 4.90 -24.36 -5.38
C GLY A 26 4.84 -22.83 -5.33
N PRO A 27 4.51 -22.21 -4.19
CA PRO A 27 4.42 -20.75 -4.05
C PRO A 27 5.80 -20.07 -3.95
N VAL A 28 6.88 -20.84 -3.93
CA VAL A 28 8.25 -20.33 -3.79
C VAL A 28 8.93 -20.30 -5.13
N VAL A 29 9.47 -19.14 -5.48
CA VAL A 29 10.26 -18.91 -6.69
C VAL A 29 11.66 -18.48 -6.30
N THR A 30 12.69 -19.15 -6.84
CA THR A 30 14.07 -18.69 -6.71
C THR A 30 14.46 -17.91 -7.95
N ALA A 31 15.12 -16.78 -7.77
CA ALA A 31 15.59 -15.92 -8.84
C ALA A 31 17.08 -15.63 -8.71
N THR A 32 17.77 -15.55 -9.84
CA THR A 32 19.19 -15.14 -9.96
C THR A 32 19.28 -13.69 -10.44
N ALA A 33 20.51 -13.13 -10.43
CA ALA A 33 20.77 -11.72 -10.78
C ALA A 33 20.01 -10.73 -9.87
N MET A 34 19.84 -11.08 -8.60
CA MET A 34 19.12 -10.29 -7.59
C MET A 34 20.07 -9.49 -6.69
N ALA A 35 21.31 -9.24 -7.15
CA ALA A 35 22.26 -8.44 -6.39
C ALA A 35 21.70 -7.06 -6.05
N GLY A 36 21.82 -6.66 -4.77
CA GLY A 36 21.29 -5.38 -4.28
C GLY A 36 19.79 -5.40 -3.96
N ALA A 37 19.12 -6.54 -4.06
CA ALA A 37 17.76 -6.69 -3.54
C ALA A 37 17.74 -6.62 -2.00
N ALA A 38 16.65 -6.13 -1.45
CA ALA A 38 16.45 -6.05 -0.01
C ALA A 38 15.52 -7.18 0.50
N MET A 39 15.70 -7.57 1.77
CA MET A 39 14.74 -8.44 2.43
C MET A 39 13.37 -7.78 2.49
N TYR A 40 12.34 -8.56 2.24
CA TYR A 40 10.94 -8.11 2.17
C TYR A 40 10.64 -7.12 1.04
N GLU A 41 11.53 -7.03 0.06
CA GLU A 41 11.26 -6.26 -1.15
C GLU A 41 10.14 -6.93 -1.96
N LEU A 42 9.19 -6.12 -2.44
CA LEU A 42 8.16 -6.55 -3.36
C LEU A 42 8.78 -6.79 -4.73
N VAL A 43 8.48 -7.91 -5.33
CA VAL A 43 8.90 -8.27 -6.70
C VAL A 43 7.71 -8.67 -7.55
N ARG A 44 7.87 -8.54 -8.86
CA ARG A 44 6.92 -8.99 -9.86
C ARG A 44 7.54 -10.14 -10.65
N VAL A 45 6.94 -11.31 -10.58
CA VAL A 45 7.51 -12.55 -11.14
C VAL A 45 6.83 -12.91 -12.46
N GLY A 46 7.66 -13.13 -13.47
CA GLY A 46 7.25 -13.56 -14.80
C GLY A 46 6.52 -12.50 -15.61
N HIS A 47 6.18 -12.84 -16.83
CA HIS A 47 5.43 -11.98 -17.73
C HIS A 47 4.00 -11.65 -17.25
N SER A 48 3.46 -12.47 -16.37
CA SER A 48 2.16 -12.22 -15.71
C SER A 48 2.27 -11.25 -14.54
N GLU A 49 3.46 -10.77 -14.19
CA GLU A 49 3.72 -9.84 -13.09
C GLU A 49 3.15 -10.29 -11.73
N LEU A 50 3.30 -11.58 -11.40
CA LEU A 50 2.79 -12.14 -10.15
C LEU A 50 3.44 -11.48 -8.95
N VAL A 51 2.62 -11.08 -7.99
CA VAL A 51 3.11 -10.39 -6.79
C VAL A 51 3.80 -11.35 -5.85
N GLY A 52 5.03 -11.04 -5.47
CA GLY A 52 5.81 -11.81 -4.51
C GLY A 52 6.66 -10.93 -3.60
N GLU A 53 7.13 -11.50 -2.51
CA GLU A 53 7.99 -10.87 -1.52
C GLU A 53 9.26 -11.68 -1.30
N ILE A 54 10.41 -11.04 -1.24
CA ILE A 54 11.68 -11.71 -0.98
C ILE A 54 11.74 -12.14 0.49
N ILE A 55 11.87 -13.45 0.72
CA ILE A 55 11.95 -14.04 2.06
C ILE A 55 13.35 -14.50 2.46
N ARG A 56 14.26 -14.62 1.49
CA ARG A 56 15.65 -15.05 1.71
C ARG A 56 16.56 -14.52 0.62
N LEU A 57 17.75 -14.13 1.00
CA LEU A 57 18.82 -13.70 0.08
C LEU A 57 20.07 -14.53 0.34
N GLU A 58 20.67 -15.05 -0.72
CA GLU A 58 21.89 -15.86 -0.69
C GLU A 58 22.80 -15.45 -1.86
N GLY A 59 23.76 -14.58 -1.59
CA GLY A 59 24.63 -14.05 -2.64
C GLY A 59 23.84 -13.28 -3.69
N ASP A 60 23.83 -13.78 -4.91
CA ASP A 60 23.09 -13.22 -6.05
C ASP A 60 21.69 -13.83 -6.23
N MET A 61 21.35 -14.80 -5.41
CA MET A 61 20.07 -15.48 -5.46
C MET A 61 19.08 -14.93 -4.44
N ALA A 62 17.83 -14.75 -4.85
CA ALA A 62 16.72 -14.42 -3.97
C ALA A 62 15.68 -15.54 -3.99
N THR A 63 15.19 -15.90 -2.81
CA THR A 63 14.02 -16.77 -2.66
C THR A 63 12.82 -15.87 -2.40
N THR A 64 11.82 -15.99 -3.25
CA THR A 64 10.61 -15.17 -3.24
C THR A 64 9.40 -16.02 -2.94
N GLN A 65 8.57 -15.57 -2.01
CA GLN A 65 7.23 -16.14 -1.81
C GLN A 65 6.25 -15.38 -2.67
N VAL A 66 5.61 -16.07 -3.61
CA VAL A 66 4.59 -15.52 -4.50
C VAL A 66 3.21 -15.72 -3.86
N TYR A 67 2.40 -14.68 -3.88
CA TYR A 67 1.05 -14.69 -3.28
C TYR A 67 -0.04 -15.20 -4.22
N GLU A 68 0.32 -15.44 -5.46
CA GLU A 68 -0.56 -15.93 -6.50
C GLU A 68 -0.10 -17.31 -6.99
N GLU A 69 -0.93 -17.97 -7.79
CA GLU A 69 -0.58 -19.26 -8.37
C GLU A 69 0.57 -19.15 -9.38
N THR A 70 1.62 -19.93 -9.16
CA THR A 70 2.84 -19.91 -9.97
C THR A 70 2.83 -20.88 -11.14
N SER A 71 1.73 -21.61 -11.34
CA SER A 71 1.62 -22.57 -12.46
C SER A 71 1.88 -21.89 -13.81
N GLY A 72 2.77 -22.47 -14.60
CA GLY A 72 3.12 -21.94 -15.92
C GLY A 72 4.15 -20.81 -15.94
N VAL A 73 4.81 -20.49 -14.82
CA VAL A 73 5.99 -19.62 -14.79
C VAL A 73 7.21 -20.45 -15.19
N PRO A 74 7.83 -20.20 -16.34
CA PRO A 74 9.02 -20.95 -16.77
C PRO A 74 10.30 -20.43 -16.10
N VAL A 75 11.32 -21.26 -16.11
CA VAL A 75 12.68 -20.86 -15.76
C VAL A 75 13.19 -19.90 -16.83
N GLY A 76 13.85 -18.83 -16.40
CA GLY A 76 14.35 -17.76 -17.27
C GLY A 76 13.41 -16.57 -17.43
N ASP A 77 12.18 -16.64 -16.93
CA ASP A 77 11.27 -15.49 -16.91
C ASP A 77 11.85 -14.33 -16.08
N PRO A 78 11.55 -13.08 -16.46
CA PRO A 78 12.03 -11.91 -15.73
C PRO A 78 11.38 -11.79 -14.35
N VAL A 79 12.15 -11.31 -13.39
CA VAL A 79 11.68 -10.93 -12.06
C VAL A 79 12.01 -9.46 -11.85
N LEU A 80 10.99 -8.61 -11.85
CA LEU A 80 11.17 -7.17 -11.66
C LEU A 80 11.28 -6.83 -10.17
N ARG A 81 12.35 -6.15 -9.80
CA ARG A 81 12.55 -5.57 -8.48
C ARG A 81 11.86 -4.22 -8.40
N THR A 82 11.10 -4.00 -7.34
CA THR A 82 10.38 -2.71 -7.15
C THR A 82 11.16 -1.70 -6.31
N GLY A 83 12.20 -2.13 -5.61
CA GLY A 83 12.96 -1.31 -4.66
C GLY A 83 12.16 -0.89 -3.42
N LYS A 84 10.98 -1.45 -3.21
CA LYS A 84 10.05 -1.09 -2.12
C LYS A 84 9.51 -2.33 -1.46
N PRO A 85 9.29 -2.31 -0.14
CA PRO A 85 8.59 -3.40 0.54
C PRO A 85 7.11 -3.44 0.17
N LEU A 86 6.44 -4.55 0.46
CA LEU A 86 4.99 -4.63 0.36
C LEU A 86 4.36 -3.50 1.19
N SER A 87 3.60 -2.66 0.51
CA SER A 87 3.03 -1.44 1.09
C SER A 87 1.56 -1.31 0.73
N VAL A 88 0.81 -0.63 1.56
CA VAL A 88 -0.61 -0.36 1.37
C VAL A 88 -0.87 1.12 1.15
N GLU A 89 -1.89 1.43 0.36
CA GLU A 89 -2.39 2.78 0.17
C GLU A 89 -3.39 3.12 1.27
N LEU A 90 -3.10 4.15 2.05
CA LEU A 90 -3.96 4.67 3.10
C LEU A 90 -4.51 6.04 2.68
N GLY A 91 -5.82 6.14 2.56
CA GLY A 91 -6.45 7.37 2.11
C GLY A 91 -7.98 7.32 2.13
N PRO A 92 -8.63 8.40 1.71
CA PRO A 92 -10.07 8.44 1.57
C PRO A 92 -10.57 7.35 0.61
N GLY A 93 -11.64 6.65 0.97
CA GLY A 93 -12.18 5.55 0.18
C GLY A 93 -11.84 4.15 0.68
N ILE A 94 -10.85 4.00 1.58
CA ILE A 94 -10.51 2.70 2.17
C ILE A 94 -11.67 2.09 2.98
N MET A 95 -12.43 2.93 3.66
CA MET A 95 -13.60 2.49 4.42
C MET A 95 -14.78 2.15 3.51
N GLY A 96 -15.34 0.96 3.66
CA GLY A 96 -16.47 0.47 2.87
C GLY A 96 -16.08 -0.20 1.55
N SER A 97 -14.79 -0.40 1.31
CA SER A 97 -14.28 -1.26 0.25
C SER A 97 -13.86 -2.61 0.83
N ILE A 98 -13.90 -3.65 0.02
CA ILE A 98 -13.48 -5.00 0.39
C ILE A 98 -12.19 -5.30 -0.34
N PHE A 99 -11.17 -5.67 0.43
CA PHE A 99 -9.83 -5.96 -0.08
C PHE A 99 -9.42 -7.39 0.23
N ASP A 100 -8.51 -7.92 -0.56
CA ASP A 100 -7.78 -9.14 -0.23
C ASP A 100 -6.54 -8.85 0.65
N GLY A 101 -5.74 -9.90 0.93
CA GLY A 101 -4.55 -9.80 1.80
C GLY A 101 -3.42 -8.91 1.27
N ILE A 102 -3.41 -8.55 0.00
CA ILE A 102 -2.44 -7.63 -0.63
C ILE A 102 -3.08 -6.33 -1.11
N GLN A 103 -4.24 -6.00 -0.55
CA GLN A 103 -5.01 -4.77 -0.82
C GLN A 103 -5.52 -4.64 -2.26
N ARG A 104 -5.88 -5.73 -2.94
CA ARG A 104 -6.59 -5.65 -4.22
C ARG A 104 -8.08 -5.42 -3.99
N PRO A 105 -8.72 -4.44 -4.65
CA PRO A 105 -10.14 -4.14 -4.47
C PRO A 105 -11.00 -5.20 -5.16
N LEU A 106 -11.67 -6.07 -4.40
CA LEU A 106 -12.39 -7.23 -4.93
C LEU A 106 -13.60 -6.83 -5.80
N LYS A 107 -14.29 -5.77 -5.43
CA LYS A 107 -15.45 -5.29 -6.20
C LYS A 107 -15.01 -4.78 -7.57
N ASP A 108 -13.98 -3.94 -7.61
CA ASP A 108 -13.49 -3.36 -8.87
C ASP A 108 -12.92 -4.46 -9.81
N ILE A 109 -12.29 -5.49 -9.23
CA ILE A 109 -11.83 -6.67 -9.99
C ILE A 109 -13.03 -7.42 -10.58
N ASN A 110 -14.08 -7.67 -9.79
CA ASN A 110 -15.27 -8.34 -10.28
C ASN A 110 -15.97 -7.56 -11.39
N ASP A 111 -16.09 -6.25 -11.25
CA ASP A 111 -16.72 -5.37 -12.24
C ASP A 111 -15.92 -5.33 -13.57
N LEU A 112 -14.60 -5.44 -13.49
CA LEU A 112 -13.71 -5.47 -14.69
C LEU A 112 -13.66 -6.83 -15.37
N THR A 113 -13.64 -7.91 -14.60
CA THR A 113 -13.43 -9.26 -15.13
C THR A 113 -14.73 -10.02 -15.38
N ASN A 114 -15.84 -9.55 -14.79
CA ASN A 114 -17.12 -10.25 -14.74
C ASN A 114 -17.00 -11.70 -14.24
N SER A 115 -16.04 -11.93 -13.33
CA SER A 115 -15.72 -13.24 -12.76
C SER A 115 -15.67 -13.16 -11.25
N ILE A 116 -16.14 -14.23 -10.59
CA ILE A 116 -15.98 -14.42 -9.14
C ILE A 116 -14.56 -14.81 -8.75
N TYR A 117 -13.74 -15.21 -9.71
CA TYR A 117 -12.34 -15.57 -9.50
C TYR A 117 -11.45 -14.39 -9.83
N ILE A 118 -10.39 -14.20 -9.03
CA ILE A 118 -9.38 -13.18 -9.28
C ILE A 118 -8.39 -13.73 -10.29
N PRO A 119 -8.27 -13.14 -11.51
CA PRO A 119 -7.26 -13.54 -12.47
C PRO A 119 -5.85 -13.26 -11.95
N ARG A 120 -4.88 -14.04 -12.43
CA ARG A 120 -3.46 -13.83 -12.10
C ARG A 120 -2.94 -12.51 -12.66
N GLY A 121 -2.04 -11.86 -11.92
CA GLY A 121 -1.34 -10.66 -12.38
C GLY A 121 -2.23 -9.42 -12.49
N VAL A 122 -3.39 -9.40 -11.84
CA VAL A 122 -4.25 -8.21 -11.82
C VAL A 122 -3.60 -7.10 -11.02
N ASN A 123 -3.27 -6.00 -11.70
CA ASN A 123 -2.68 -4.82 -11.11
C ASN A 123 -3.67 -3.65 -11.16
N ILE A 124 -4.47 -3.51 -10.10
CA ILE A 124 -5.46 -2.44 -9.95
C ILE A 124 -5.08 -1.64 -8.70
N GLY A 125 -5.12 -0.31 -8.81
CA GLY A 125 -4.89 0.56 -7.66
C GLY A 125 -5.90 0.29 -6.54
N ALA A 126 -5.42 0.27 -5.30
CA ALA A 126 -6.25 -0.06 -4.14
C ALA A 126 -7.38 0.94 -3.90
N LEU A 127 -7.12 2.21 -4.19
CA LEU A 127 -8.08 3.30 -4.00
C LEU A 127 -8.54 3.86 -5.35
N ASN A 128 -9.82 4.18 -5.45
CA ASN A 128 -10.39 4.76 -6.66
C ASN A 128 -9.97 6.23 -6.82
N ARG A 129 -9.21 6.52 -7.86
CA ARG A 129 -8.68 7.86 -8.16
C ARG A 129 -9.66 8.77 -8.90
N ASN A 130 -10.78 8.23 -9.37
CA ASN A 130 -11.80 9.03 -10.09
C ASN A 130 -12.78 9.73 -9.15
N ILE A 131 -12.79 9.36 -7.87
CA ILE A 131 -13.67 9.96 -6.85
C ILE A 131 -13.04 11.25 -6.35
N LYS A 132 -13.79 12.33 -6.39
CA LYS A 132 -13.38 13.62 -5.81
C LYS A 132 -13.87 13.72 -4.37
N TRP A 133 -13.00 14.24 -3.53
CA TRP A 133 -13.24 14.43 -2.10
C TRP A 133 -13.21 15.91 -1.76
N GLU A 134 -14.16 16.33 -0.93
CA GLU A 134 -14.20 17.69 -0.44
C GLU A 134 -13.05 17.94 0.53
N PHE A 135 -12.21 18.90 0.17
CA PHE A 135 -11.06 19.33 0.93
C PHE A 135 -11.37 20.65 1.62
N THR A 136 -11.27 20.76 2.98
CA THR A 136 -11.37 21.96 3.80
C THR A 136 -10.16 22.08 4.72
N PRO A 137 -9.17 22.97 4.53
CA PRO A 137 -7.99 23.07 5.37
C PRO A 137 -8.33 23.30 6.85
N GLY A 138 -7.51 22.73 7.72
CA GLY A 138 -7.63 22.95 9.17
C GLY A 138 -7.53 24.45 9.47
N GLN A 139 -8.41 24.97 10.34
CA GLN A 139 -8.49 26.41 10.65
C GLN A 139 -7.19 26.98 11.24
N SER A 140 -6.34 26.14 11.81
CA SER A 140 -5.08 26.51 12.45
C SER A 140 -3.87 26.53 11.52
N LEU A 141 -4.00 25.99 10.30
CA LEU A 141 -2.88 25.81 9.38
C LEU A 141 -2.84 26.93 8.32
N ARG A 142 -1.67 27.52 8.16
CA ARG A 142 -1.41 28.56 7.16
C ARG A 142 -0.06 28.31 6.51
N VAL A 143 0.13 28.85 5.30
CA VAL A 143 1.46 28.90 4.68
C VAL A 143 2.43 29.59 5.64
N GLY A 144 3.59 28.99 5.85
CA GLY A 144 4.60 29.41 6.85
C GLY A 144 4.46 28.77 8.24
N SER A 145 3.35 28.06 8.55
CA SER A 145 3.24 27.30 9.80
C SER A 145 4.20 26.13 9.80
N HIS A 146 4.89 25.93 10.94
CA HIS A 146 5.67 24.71 11.17
C HIS A 146 4.76 23.56 11.56
N VAL A 147 4.94 22.42 10.92
CA VAL A 147 4.22 21.18 11.18
C VAL A 147 5.18 20.04 11.44
N THR A 148 4.74 19.09 12.22
CA THR A 148 5.51 17.89 12.59
C THR A 148 4.74 16.62 12.25
N GLY A 149 5.48 15.51 12.12
CA GLY A 149 4.86 14.21 11.90
C GLY A 149 3.82 13.89 12.96
N GLY A 150 2.64 13.47 12.52
CA GLY A 150 1.49 13.21 13.38
C GLY A 150 0.48 14.36 13.45
N ASP A 151 0.84 15.58 13.01
CA ASP A 151 -0.12 16.68 12.95
C ASP A 151 -1.21 16.38 11.92
N ILE A 152 -2.45 16.65 12.33
CA ILE A 152 -3.62 16.48 11.46
C ILE A 152 -3.78 17.77 10.67
N TYR A 153 -3.53 17.68 9.35
CA TYR A 153 -3.69 18.84 8.47
C TYR A 153 -5.06 18.92 7.82
N TRP A 154 -5.87 17.85 7.97
CA TRP A 154 -7.11 17.76 7.23
C TRP A 154 -8.15 16.82 7.80
N TYR A 155 -9.42 17.10 7.39
CA TYR A 155 -10.58 16.23 7.60
C TYR A 155 -11.33 16.05 6.28
N VAL A 156 -11.57 14.82 5.87
CA VAL A 156 -12.50 14.48 4.79
C VAL A 156 -13.77 13.91 5.40
N PHE A 157 -14.89 14.51 5.08
CA PHE A 157 -16.18 13.98 5.49
C PHE A 157 -16.63 12.92 4.51
N LYS A 158 -16.77 11.68 4.96
CA LYS A 158 -17.32 10.59 4.15
C LYS A 158 -18.81 10.44 4.32
N ASN A 159 -19.28 10.58 5.54
CA ASN A 159 -20.69 10.59 5.95
C ASN A 159 -20.81 11.28 7.30
N SER A 160 -22.03 11.41 7.83
CA SER A 160 -22.30 12.06 9.13
C SER A 160 -21.58 11.39 10.33
N LEU A 161 -21.10 10.16 10.18
CA LEU A 161 -20.56 9.36 11.28
C LEU A 161 -19.02 9.31 11.30
N ILE A 162 -18.35 9.41 10.14
CA ILE A 162 -16.91 9.20 10.03
C ILE A 162 -16.23 10.41 9.42
N LYS A 163 -15.33 11.01 10.20
CA LYS A 163 -14.38 12.03 9.76
C LYS A 163 -13.02 11.35 9.49
N HIS A 164 -12.65 11.23 8.22
CA HIS A 164 -11.33 10.74 7.87
C HIS A 164 -10.30 11.85 8.11
N LYS A 165 -9.32 11.56 8.97
CA LYS A 165 -8.25 12.51 9.31
C LYS A 165 -7.04 12.24 8.46
N LEU A 166 -6.52 13.26 7.80
CA LEU A 166 -5.23 13.20 7.12
C LEU A 166 -4.14 13.73 8.05
N MET A 167 -3.15 12.91 8.25
CA MET A 167 -2.07 13.13 9.20
C MET A 167 -0.74 13.15 8.46
N LEU A 168 0.16 14.04 8.86
CA LEU A 168 1.50 14.09 8.30
C LEU A 168 2.26 12.79 8.56
N PRO A 169 3.07 12.33 7.60
CA PRO A 169 3.96 11.19 7.81
C PRO A 169 4.84 11.40 9.05
N PRO A 170 5.16 10.34 9.81
CA PRO A 170 5.82 10.46 11.11
C PRO A 170 7.19 11.14 11.10
N ARG A 171 7.86 11.19 9.96
CA ARG A 171 9.21 11.78 9.82
C ARG A 171 9.22 13.16 9.16
N SER A 172 8.06 13.64 8.70
CA SER A 172 7.95 14.95 8.08
C SER A 172 8.02 16.04 9.14
N ARG A 173 8.90 17.01 8.97
CA ARG A 173 9.03 18.18 9.83
C ARG A 173 9.52 19.36 9.00
N ALA A 174 8.62 20.29 8.68
CA ALA A 174 8.98 21.45 7.88
C ALA A 174 7.92 22.56 7.96
N PRO A 175 8.24 23.78 7.54
CA PRO A 175 7.23 24.80 7.26
C PRO A 175 6.41 24.46 6.02
N ILE A 176 5.14 24.85 6.04
CA ILE A 176 4.22 24.73 4.90
C ILE A 176 4.57 25.79 3.86
N THR A 177 4.88 25.38 2.63
CA THR A 177 5.09 26.29 1.50
C THR A 177 3.87 26.44 0.61
N TYR A 178 3.05 25.39 0.53
CA TYR A 178 1.80 25.40 -0.21
C TYR A 178 0.72 24.65 0.54
N LEU A 179 -0.48 25.22 0.56
CA LEU A 179 -1.69 24.60 1.09
C LEU A 179 -2.80 24.83 0.06
N ALA A 180 -3.42 23.74 -0.41
CA ALA A 180 -4.49 23.84 -1.38
C ALA A 180 -5.71 24.58 -0.82
N PRO A 181 -6.40 25.41 -1.60
CA PRO A 181 -7.64 26.06 -1.19
C PRO A 181 -8.76 25.03 -0.99
N PRO A 182 -9.84 25.39 -0.27
CA PRO A 182 -11.02 24.52 -0.19
C PRO A 182 -11.56 24.18 -1.59
N GLY A 183 -11.85 22.91 -1.82
CA GLY A 183 -12.32 22.46 -3.13
C GLY A 183 -12.47 20.95 -3.22
N ASN A 184 -12.80 20.46 -4.39
CA ASN A 184 -12.93 19.03 -4.67
C ASN A 184 -11.67 18.54 -5.40
N TYR A 185 -10.94 17.67 -4.77
CA TYR A 185 -9.68 17.10 -5.28
C TYR A 185 -9.77 15.59 -5.39
N ASP A 186 -9.01 15.01 -6.29
CA ASP A 186 -8.80 13.57 -6.26
C ASP A 186 -7.71 13.20 -5.22
N ILE A 187 -7.60 11.92 -4.95
CA ILE A 187 -6.66 11.45 -3.91
C ILE A 187 -5.20 11.61 -4.29
N SER A 188 -4.89 11.85 -5.57
CA SER A 188 -3.52 11.99 -6.11
C SER A 188 -3.08 13.45 -6.19
N ASP A 189 -4.04 14.39 -6.14
CA ASP A 189 -3.74 15.81 -6.19
C ASP A 189 -2.87 16.25 -5.01
N VAL A 190 -1.90 17.13 -5.29
CA VAL A 190 -1.05 17.71 -4.25
C VAL A 190 -1.84 18.72 -3.44
N VAL A 191 -2.07 18.43 -2.19
CA VAL A 191 -2.86 19.28 -1.27
C VAL A 191 -1.99 20.05 -0.28
N LEU A 192 -0.77 19.59 -0.05
CA LEU A 192 0.18 20.22 0.86
C LEU A 192 1.60 20.09 0.30
N GLU A 193 2.39 21.16 0.37
CA GLU A 193 3.83 21.10 0.15
C GLU A 193 4.58 21.58 1.37
N LEU A 194 5.61 20.85 1.74
CA LEU A 194 6.54 21.18 2.80
C LEU A 194 7.91 21.42 2.19
N GLU A 195 8.70 22.31 2.77
CA GLU A 195 10.07 22.53 2.34
C GLU A 195 11.01 22.55 3.54
N PHE A 196 12.01 21.68 3.50
CA PHE A 196 13.06 21.62 4.50
C PHE A 196 14.43 21.55 3.80
N GLU A 197 15.31 22.48 4.13
CA GLU A 197 16.68 22.56 3.56
C GLU A 197 16.71 22.50 2.02
N GLY A 198 15.74 23.14 1.35
CA GLY A 198 15.64 23.15 -0.10
C GLY A 198 15.02 21.90 -0.72
N ILE A 199 14.68 20.90 0.08
CA ILE A 199 13.97 19.71 -0.37
C ILE A 199 12.47 19.94 -0.21
N LYS A 200 11.74 19.84 -1.32
CA LYS A 200 10.27 19.95 -1.33
C LYS A 200 9.62 18.58 -1.25
N GLU A 201 8.81 18.38 -0.22
CA GLU A 201 7.97 17.21 -0.05
C GLU A 201 6.54 17.55 -0.47
N LYS A 202 6.02 16.85 -1.47
CA LYS A 202 4.64 17.00 -1.96
C LYS A 202 3.77 15.93 -1.35
N LEU A 203 2.71 16.34 -0.69
CA LEU A 203 1.79 15.44 -0.01
C LEU A 203 0.42 15.50 -0.69
N SER A 204 -0.11 14.31 -0.95
CA SER A 204 -1.47 14.10 -1.46
C SER A 204 -2.37 13.55 -0.34
N MET A 205 -3.62 13.23 -0.67
CA MET A 205 -4.54 12.60 0.27
C MET A 205 -4.24 11.11 0.49
N VAL A 206 -3.34 10.51 -0.29
CA VAL A 206 -2.89 9.12 -0.14
C VAL A 206 -1.53 9.06 0.52
N GLN A 207 -1.39 8.19 1.50
CA GLN A 207 -0.14 7.83 2.13
C GLN A 207 0.15 6.35 1.86
N VAL A 208 1.32 6.06 1.31
CA VAL A 208 1.80 4.68 1.14
C VAL A 208 2.55 4.27 2.40
N TRP A 209 2.17 3.13 2.99
CA TRP A 209 2.77 2.64 4.23
C TRP A 209 3.19 1.18 4.11
N PRO A 210 4.45 0.84 4.49
CA PRO A 210 4.91 -0.55 4.50
C PRO A 210 4.14 -1.39 5.52
N VAL A 211 3.62 -2.55 5.10
CA VAL A 211 2.78 -3.40 5.97
C VAL A 211 3.51 -3.96 7.18
N ARG A 212 4.83 -4.14 7.09
CA ARG A 212 5.66 -4.67 8.17
C ARG A 212 6.18 -3.60 9.15
N GLN A 213 5.92 -2.32 8.87
CA GLN A 213 6.30 -1.23 9.77
C GLN A 213 5.12 -0.83 10.65
N VAL A 214 5.33 -0.92 11.95
CA VAL A 214 4.35 -0.42 12.93
C VAL A 214 4.23 1.10 12.78
N ARG A 215 3.01 1.62 12.78
CA ARG A 215 2.80 3.07 12.82
C ARG A 215 3.18 3.60 14.20
N PRO A 216 3.89 4.73 14.26
CA PRO A 216 4.22 5.32 15.54
C PRO A 216 2.94 5.73 16.27
N VAL A 217 2.92 5.48 17.56
CA VAL A 217 1.81 5.82 18.46
C VAL A 217 2.37 6.60 19.64
N THR A 218 1.58 7.50 20.19
CA THR A 218 1.96 8.26 21.39
C THR A 218 1.97 7.35 22.60
N GLU A 219 0.98 6.47 22.69
CA GLU A 219 0.79 5.54 23.82
C GLU A 219 0.16 4.24 23.34
N LYS A 220 0.62 3.11 23.86
CA LYS A 220 -0.04 1.81 23.70
C LYS A 220 -1.14 1.69 24.75
N LEU A 221 -2.38 1.62 24.32
CA LEU A 221 -3.50 1.36 25.21
C LEU A 221 -3.54 -0.14 25.59
N PRO A 222 -3.94 -0.46 26.83
CA PRO A 222 -4.13 -1.86 27.24
C PRO A 222 -5.33 -2.48 26.49
N ALA A 223 -5.24 -3.80 26.21
CA ALA A 223 -6.32 -4.57 25.60
C ALA A 223 -7.37 -4.95 26.67
N ASN A 224 -8.16 -3.99 27.11
CA ASN A 224 -9.16 -4.14 28.18
C ASN A 224 -10.61 -3.99 27.70
N HIS A 225 -10.82 -3.79 26.39
CA HIS A 225 -12.14 -3.72 25.80
C HIS A 225 -12.49 -5.07 25.15
N PRO A 226 -13.53 -5.78 25.65
CA PRO A 226 -13.93 -7.04 25.05
C PRO A 226 -14.55 -6.84 23.67
N LEU A 227 -14.18 -7.73 22.74
CA LEU A 227 -14.86 -7.87 21.46
C LEU A 227 -15.99 -8.90 21.63
N LEU A 228 -17.23 -8.43 21.67
CA LEU A 228 -18.39 -9.32 21.82
C LEU A 228 -18.70 -10.00 20.48
N THR A 229 -18.58 -11.33 20.46
CA THR A 229 -18.88 -12.14 19.27
C THR A 229 -20.34 -12.54 19.18
N GLY A 230 -21.09 -12.45 20.28
CA GLY A 230 -22.45 -12.97 20.44
C GLY A 230 -22.51 -14.46 20.77
N GLN A 231 -21.38 -15.15 20.81
CA GLN A 231 -21.27 -16.55 21.19
C GLN A 231 -20.92 -16.64 22.69
N ARG A 232 -21.87 -17.12 23.51
CA ARG A 232 -21.69 -17.16 24.96
C ARG A 232 -20.42 -17.91 25.40
N VAL A 233 -20.08 -19.01 24.72
CA VAL A 233 -18.90 -19.81 25.06
C VAL A 233 -17.62 -19.02 24.82
N LEU A 234 -17.51 -18.30 23.68
CA LEU A 234 -16.36 -17.47 23.37
C LEU A 234 -16.29 -16.26 24.31
N ASP A 235 -17.38 -15.53 24.46
CA ASP A 235 -17.39 -14.29 25.23
C ASP A 235 -17.16 -14.50 26.73
N ALA A 236 -17.58 -15.67 27.29
CA ALA A 236 -17.45 -15.94 28.70
C ALA A 236 -16.19 -16.76 29.10
N LEU A 237 -15.79 -17.75 28.27
CA LEU A 237 -14.70 -18.67 28.61
C LEU A 237 -13.38 -18.34 27.88
N PHE A 238 -13.46 -17.77 26.69
CA PHE A 238 -12.31 -17.40 25.86
C PHE A 238 -12.48 -15.98 25.29
N PRO A 239 -12.57 -14.96 26.16
CA PRO A 239 -12.90 -13.61 25.71
C PRO A 239 -11.85 -13.06 24.75
N LEU A 240 -12.31 -12.47 23.66
CA LEU A 240 -11.48 -11.72 22.74
C LEU A 240 -11.42 -10.25 23.19
N CYS A 241 -10.26 -9.64 23.02
CA CYS A 241 -10.09 -8.22 23.30
C CYS A 241 -9.79 -7.44 22.01
N ALA A 242 -10.38 -6.27 21.87
CA ALA A 242 -10.06 -5.37 20.77
C ALA A 242 -8.57 -4.99 20.82
N GLY A 243 -7.84 -5.20 19.71
CA GLY A 243 -6.41 -4.99 19.64
C GLY A 243 -5.54 -6.15 20.17
N GLY A 244 -6.17 -7.25 20.59
CA GLY A 244 -5.48 -8.48 20.94
C GLY A 244 -5.09 -9.32 19.71
N THR A 245 -4.27 -10.34 19.95
CA THR A 245 -3.93 -11.37 18.96
C THR A 245 -4.65 -12.66 19.32
N THR A 246 -5.22 -13.35 18.32
CA THR A 246 -5.91 -14.63 18.47
C THR A 246 -5.23 -15.73 17.67
#